data_69ca1d6cae162f1db4deafec913351db
#
_entry.id   69ca1d6cae162f1db4deafec913351db
#
_cell.length_a   1.000
_cell.length_b   1.000
_cell.length_c   1.000
_cell.angle_alpha   90.00
_cell.angle_beta   90.00
_cell.angle_gamma   90.00
#
_symmetry.space_group_name_H-M   'P 1'
#
loop_
_entity.id
_entity.type
_entity.pdbx_description
1 polymer ?
#
loop_
_entity_poly.entity_id
_entity_poly.type
_entity_poly.pdbx_seq_one_letter_code
_entity_poly.pdbx_strand_id
1 'polypeptide(L)'
;MTDLAIAANGLRKSYGDKTVLDGVDLAVPQGTVFSLLGPNGAGKTTVVKILSTLISADPGTGDIHVGGHDLARGPQAVRAAIGVTGQFSAVDGLITGEENMLLMADLHHLSRSEGRRVAAELLERFDLTEAARKPASTYSGGMKRRLDIAMTLVGGPRIIFLDEPTTGLDPRSRHAMWQVVRELVAGGVTVLLTTQYLEEADQLADRIAVLHDGVIAAQGTAEELKRLVPGGHVRLRFTDPAAYRATLAALPETTADDETLTLRIPSGGSQRELRSLLGRLDTAGVEADELTVHTPDLDDVFFALTGGDDQPHLPRQPKETVR
;
A
#
# COMPACT_ATOMS: atom_id res chain seq x y z
N MET A 1 -11.77 -21.77 4.43
CA MET A 1 -10.35 -21.51 4.05
C MET A 1 -10.41 -20.39 3.04
N THR A 2 -9.76 -19.28 3.29
CA THR A 2 -9.75 -18.14 2.35
C THR A 2 -8.90 -18.55 1.16
N ASP A 3 -9.47 -18.53 -0.06
CA ASP A 3 -8.71 -18.86 -1.26
C ASP A 3 -7.67 -17.77 -1.52
N LEU A 4 -6.40 -18.17 -1.66
CA LEU A 4 -5.31 -17.24 -1.95
C LEU A 4 -5.20 -16.97 -3.46
N ALA A 5 -5.12 -15.71 -3.83
CA ALA A 5 -4.78 -15.29 -5.18
C ALA A 5 -3.28 -15.44 -5.45
N ILE A 6 -2.46 -15.13 -4.43
CA ILE A 6 -1.01 -15.27 -4.49
C ILE A 6 -0.54 -15.93 -3.20
N ALA A 7 0.29 -16.96 -3.33
CA ALA A 7 1.04 -17.58 -2.25
C ALA A 7 2.49 -17.68 -2.66
N ALA A 8 3.40 -17.08 -1.91
CA ALA A 8 4.84 -17.17 -2.14
C ALA A 8 5.53 -17.49 -0.83
N ASN A 9 6.40 -18.51 -0.84
CA ASN A 9 7.13 -18.97 0.32
C ASN A 9 8.62 -18.78 0.11
N GLY A 10 9.27 -18.04 1.01
CA GLY A 10 10.71 -17.89 1.03
C GLY A 10 11.30 -17.28 -0.23
N LEU A 11 10.63 -16.29 -0.84
CA LEU A 11 11.04 -15.67 -2.10
C LEU A 11 12.42 -15.04 -1.95
N ARG A 12 13.37 -15.41 -2.83
CA ARG A 12 14.75 -14.94 -2.83
C ARG A 12 15.16 -14.36 -4.16
N LYS A 13 15.95 -13.27 -4.11
CA LYS A 13 16.54 -12.67 -5.31
C LYS A 13 17.79 -11.88 -4.98
N SER A 14 18.85 -12.15 -5.77
CA SER A 14 20.11 -11.40 -5.71
C SER A 14 20.47 -10.89 -7.10
N TYR A 15 21.21 -9.81 -7.15
CA TYR A 15 21.82 -9.25 -8.35
C TYR A 15 23.32 -9.07 -8.10
N GLY A 16 24.13 -9.96 -8.67
CA GLY A 16 25.53 -10.08 -8.30
C GLY A 16 25.66 -10.41 -6.82
N ASP A 17 26.44 -9.65 -6.09
CA ASP A 17 26.68 -9.84 -4.66
C ASP A 17 25.60 -9.20 -3.76
N LYS A 18 24.66 -8.46 -4.35
CA LYS A 18 23.61 -7.78 -3.58
C LYS A 18 22.35 -8.64 -3.49
N THR A 19 22.05 -9.13 -2.29
CA THR A 19 20.73 -9.72 -1.98
C THR A 19 19.70 -8.63 -1.88
N VAL A 20 18.60 -8.76 -2.66
CA VAL A 20 17.48 -7.82 -2.71
C VAL A 20 16.25 -8.39 -2.03
N LEU A 21 16.05 -9.71 -2.10
CA LEU A 21 14.99 -10.41 -1.36
C LEU A 21 15.60 -11.60 -0.65
N ASP A 22 15.32 -11.74 0.64
CA ASP A 22 15.88 -12.80 1.49
C ASP A 22 14.79 -13.54 2.27
N GLY A 23 14.05 -14.38 1.56
CA GLY A 23 13.03 -15.24 2.17
C GLY A 23 11.72 -14.51 2.44
N VAL A 24 11.20 -13.77 1.46
CA VAL A 24 9.91 -13.08 1.55
C VAL A 24 8.75 -14.08 1.42
N ASP A 25 7.86 -14.07 2.42
CA ASP A 25 6.62 -14.84 2.44
C ASP A 25 5.43 -13.89 2.17
N LEU A 26 4.55 -14.27 1.24
CA LEU A 26 3.34 -13.49 0.90
C LEU A 26 2.13 -14.42 0.80
N ALA A 27 1.02 -14.00 1.41
CA ALA A 27 -0.28 -14.64 1.31
C ALA A 27 -1.33 -13.57 0.99
N VAL A 28 -1.74 -13.50 -0.29
CA VAL A 28 -2.69 -12.50 -0.79
C VAL A 28 -4.06 -13.14 -0.99
N PRO A 29 -5.08 -12.79 -0.19
CA PRO A 29 -6.44 -13.31 -0.37
C PRO A 29 -7.06 -12.85 -1.70
N GLN A 30 -7.94 -13.67 -2.26
CA GLN A 30 -8.70 -13.29 -3.46
C GLN A 30 -9.66 -12.13 -3.17
N GLY A 31 -9.84 -11.24 -4.16
CA GLY A 31 -10.78 -10.13 -4.08
C GLY A 31 -10.42 -9.07 -3.04
N THR A 32 -9.13 -8.89 -2.76
CA THR A 32 -8.64 -7.89 -1.81
C THR A 32 -7.61 -6.97 -2.44
N VAL A 33 -7.41 -5.81 -1.80
CA VAL A 33 -6.24 -4.95 -2.02
C VAL A 33 -5.15 -5.35 -1.05
N PHE A 34 -4.04 -5.86 -1.57
CA PHE A 34 -2.85 -6.14 -0.79
C PHE A 34 -1.76 -5.13 -1.12
N SER A 35 -1.26 -4.41 -0.12
CA SER A 35 -0.20 -3.42 -0.28
C SER A 35 1.15 -3.97 0.16
N LEU A 36 2.14 -3.90 -0.73
CA LEU A 36 3.55 -4.10 -0.40
C LEU A 36 4.18 -2.72 -0.18
N LEU A 37 4.24 -2.31 1.09
CA LEU A 37 4.76 -1.02 1.54
C LEU A 37 6.27 -1.11 1.82
N GLY A 38 7.03 -0.07 1.48
CA GLY A 38 8.46 -0.02 1.81
C GLY A 38 9.18 1.13 1.12
N PRO A 39 10.41 1.45 1.55
CA PRO A 39 11.20 2.51 0.94
C PRO A 39 11.67 2.14 -0.47
N ASN A 40 12.23 3.13 -1.18
CA ASN A 40 12.86 2.88 -2.46
C ASN A 40 14.05 1.94 -2.29
N GLY A 41 14.16 0.95 -3.17
CA GLY A 41 15.23 -0.06 -3.11
C GLY A 41 14.95 -1.24 -2.17
N ALA A 42 13.86 -1.28 -1.43
CA ALA A 42 13.51 -2.41 -0.54
C ALA A 42 13.24 -3.73 -1.28
N GLY A 43 13.00 -3.70 -2.61
CA GLY A 43 12.74 -4.91 -3.40
C GLY A 43 11.30 -5.03 -3.92
N LYS A 44 10.41 -4.06 -3.68
CA LYS A 44 9.00 -4.08 -4.09
C LYS A 44 8.80 -4.44 -5.57
N THR A 45 9.42 -3.67 -6.47
CA THR A 45 9.38 -3.93 -7.93
C THR A 45 9.97 -5.31 -8.29
N THR A 46 10.97 -5.79 -7.54
CA THR A 46 11.54 -7.13 -7.75
C THR A 46 10.53 -8.22 -7.44
N VAL A 47 9.75 -8.08 -6.35
CA VAL A 47 8.64 -8.98 -6.01
C VAL A 47 7.62 -9.01 -7.16
N VAL A 48 7.16 -7.84 -7.62
CA VAL A 48 6.20 -7.75 -8.74
C VAL A 48 6.76 -8.42 -9.99
N LYS A 49 8.01 -8.16 -10.37
CA LYS A 49 8.64 -8.77 -11.55
C LYS A 49 8.72 -10.30 -11.47
N ILE A 50 8.98 -10.86 -10.28
CA ILE A 50 9.00 -12.32 -10.12
C ILE A 50 7.59 -12.88 -10.22
N LEU A 51 6.64 -12.35 -9.45
CA LEU A 51 5.26 -12.84 -9.42
C LEU A 51 4.55 -12.70 -10.79
N SER A 52 4.97 -11.71 -11.59
CA SER A 52 4.50 -11.52 -12.97
C SER A 52 5.30 -12.28 -14.03
N THR A 53 6.20 -13.16 -13.64
CA THR A 53 7.05 -13.98 -14.54
C THR A 53 8.02 -13.18 -15.42
N LEU A 54 8.28 -11.92 -15.14
CA LEU A 54 9.24 -11.09 -15.88
C LEU A 54 10.70 -11.44 -15.58
N ILE A 55 10.97 -11.90 -14.36
CA ILE A 55 12.28 -12.43 -13.96
C ILE A 55 12.08 -13.68 -13.11
N SER A 56 13.10 -14.54 -13.05
CA SER A 56 13.07 -15.73 -12.20
C SER A 56 13.54 -15.41 -10.78
N ALA A 57 12.93 -16.09 -9.80
CA ALA A 57 13.45 -16.15 -8.44
C ALA A 57 14.76 -16.94 -8.40
N ASP A 58 15.55 -16.75 -7.34
CA ASP A 58 16.80 -17.47 -7.15
C ASP A 58 16.57 -18.88 -6.56
N PRO A 59 17.53 -19.81 -6.70
CA PRO A 59 17.50 -21.11 -6.05
C PRO A 59 17.32 -20.98 -4.52
N GLY A 60 16.56 -21.90 -3.92
CA GLY A 60 16.23 -21.85 -2.50
C GLY A 60 14.95 -21.06 -2.20
N THR A 61 14.32 -20.45 -3.20
CA THR A 61 12.93 -19.99 -3.13
C THR A 61 12.01 -21.21 -3.01
N GLY A 62 11.02 -21.14 -2.12
CA GLY A 62 9.99 -22.16 -2.00
C GLY A 62 8.94 -22.10 -3.11
N ASP A 63 7.78 -22.73 -2.87
CA ASP A 63 6.71 -22.75 -3.86
C ASP A 63 6.06 -21.37 -4.00
N ILE A 64 5.81 -20.98 -5.26
CA ILE A 64 5.09 -19.75 -5.61
C ILE A 64 3.89 -20.12 -6.48
N HIS A 65 2.71 -19.71 -6.03
CA HIS A 65 1.46 -19.87 -6.77
C HIS A 65 0.82 -18.49 -7.02
N VAL A 66 0.39 -18.25 -8.24
CA VAL A 66 -0.31 -17.03 -8.66
C VAL A 66 -1.54 -17.43 -9.47
N GLY A 67 -2.72 -17.00 -9.05
CA GLY A 67 -3.99 -17.36 -9.69
C GLY A 67 -4.30 -18.84 -9.67
N GLY A 68 -3.78 -19.60 -8.69
CA GLY A 68 -3.90 -21.05 -8.57
C GLY A 68 -2.89 -21.85 -9.41
N HIS A 69 -1.95 -21.17 -10.09
CA HIS A 69 -0.94 -21.80 -10.95
C HIS A 69 0.45 -21.71 -10.32
N ASP A 70 1.20 -22.80 -10.37
CA ASP A 70 2.62 -22.82 -10.00
C ASP A 70 3.43 -21.92 -10.96
N LEU A 71 4.18 -20.97 -10.40
CA LEU A 71 4.92 -19.97 -11.15
C LEU A 71 6.01 -20.59 -12.05
N ALA A 72 6.68 -21.63 -11.58
CA ALA A 72 7.79 -22.28 -12.27
C ALA A 72 7.30 -23.26 -13.35
N ARG A 73 6.20 -23.98 -13.07
CA ARG A 73 5.69 -25.03 -13.95
C ARG A 73 4.65 -24.53 -14.94
N GLY A 74 3.91 -23.45 -14.60
CA GLY A 74 2.82 -22.93 -15.41
C GLY A 74 2.89 -21.43 -15.71
N PRO A 75 4.04 -20.85 -16.11
CA PRO A 75 4.18 -19.40 -16.28
C PRO A 75 3.23 -18.81 -17.34
N GLN A 76 2.81 -19.58 -18.32
CA GLN A 76 1.83 -19.13 -19.31
C GLN A 76 0.43 -18.98 -18.71
N ALA A 77 0.02 -19.92 -17.87
CA ALA A 77 -1.27 -19.84 -17.16
C ALA A 77 -1.27 -18.68 -16.15
N VAL A 78 -0.14 -18.43 -15.49
CA VAL A 78 0.02 -17.25 -14.63
C VAL A 78 -0.17 -15.97 -15.46
N ARG A 79 0.54 -15.84 -16.60
CA ARG A 79 0.42 -14.65 -17.48
C ARG A 79 -0.99 -14.42 -18.00
N ALA A 80 -1.73 -15.48 -18.26
CA ALA A 80 -3.14 -15.39 -18.69
C ALA A 80 -4.10 -14.93 -17.56
N ALA A 81 -3.71 -15.11 -16.29
CA ALA A 81 -4.52 -14.77 -15.13
C ALA A 81 -4.23 -13.37 -14.57
N ILE A 82 -3.13 -12.74 -14.98
CA ILE A 82 -2.65 -11.50 -14.39
C ILE A 82 -2.67 -10.32 -15.37
N GLY A 83 -2.76 -9.12 -14.82
CA GLY A 83 -2.43 -7.87 -15.48
C GLY A 83 -1.31 -7.15 -14.71
N VAL A 84 -0.46 -6.41 -15.42
CA VAL A 84 0.67 -5.70 -14.81
C VAL A 84 0.73 -4.28 -15.32
N THR A 85 0.64 -3.32 -14.41
CA THR A 85 0.91 -1.91 -14.72
C THR A 85 2.23 -1.56 -14.03
N GLY A 86 3.27 -1.34 -14.81
CA GLY A 86 4.61 -1.04 -14.32
C GLY A 86 4.76 0.40 -13.84
N GLN A 87 5.96 0.73 -13.35
CA GLN A 87 6.33 2.09 -12.96
C GLN A 87 6.32 3.05 -14.16
N PHE A 88 6.69 2.57 -15.36
CA PHE A 88 6.58 3.33 -16.60
C PHE A 88 5.30 2.93 -17.34
N SER A 89 4.59 3.94 -17.84
CA SER A 89 3.37 3.71 -18.62
C SER A 89 3.67 3.00 -19.93
N ALA A 90 2.85 2.00 -20.24
CA ALA A 90 2.89 1.29 -21.54
C ALA A 90 2.11 2.04 -22.64
N VAL A 91 1.50 3.18 -22.32
CA VAL A 91 0.70 3.98 -23.25
C VAL A 91 1.59 4.57 -24.36
N ASP A 92 1.28 4.24 -25.61
CA ASP A 92 1.89 4.91 -26.76
C ASP A 92 1.27 6.30 -26.95
N GLY A 93 2.07 7.34 -26.76
CA GLY A 93 1.64 8.73 -26.88
C GLY A 93 1.31 9.16 -28.32
N LEU A 94 1.80 8.45 -29.34
CA LEU A 94 1.62 8.81 -30.74
C LEU A 94 0.25 8.44 -31.30
N ILE A 95 -0.38 7.43 -30.70
CA ILE A 95 -1.72 6.97 -31.09
C ILE A 95 -2.77 7.44 -30.08
N THR A 96 -4.04 7.31 -30.43
CA THR A 96 -5.18 7.70 -29.60
C THR A 96 -5.39 6.74 -28.43
N GLY A 97 -6.18 7.15 -27.42
CA GLY A 97 -6.57 6.26 -26.33
C GLY A 97 -7.32 5.02 -26.85
N GLU A 98 -8.23 5.17 -27.80
CA GLU A 98 -8.96 4.07 -28.42
C GLU A 98 -8.01 3.10 -29.15
N GLU A 99 -7.04 3.61 -29.91
CA GLU A 99 -6.05 2.78 -30.60
C GLU A 99 -5.14 2.03 -29.65
N ASN A 100 -4.72 2.63 -28.51
CA ASN A 100 -4.02 1.93 -27.45
C ASN A 100 -4.82 0.73 -26.92
N MET A 101 -6.11 0.92 -26.66
CA MET A 101 -7.00 -0.14 -26.19
C MET A 101 -7.17 -1.25 -27.23
N LEU A 102 -7.33 -0.88 -28.51
CA LEU A 102 -7.47 -1.85 -29.61
C LEU A 102 -6.17 -2.63 -29.85
N LEU A 103 -5.01 -1.99 -29.68
CA LEU A 103 -3.71 -2.67 -29.73
C LEU A 103 -3.62 -3.77 -28.66
N MET A 104 -4.07 -3.47 -27.44
CA MET A 104 -4.14 -4.49 -26.36
C MET A 104 -5.13 -5.61 -26.70
N ALA A 105 -6.28 -5.28 -27.29
CA ALA A 105 -7.26 -6.27 -27.72
C ALA A 105 -6.67 -7.23 -28.80
N ASP A 106 -5.92 -6.69 -29.74
CA ASP A 106 -5.22 -7.49 -30.75
C ASP A 106 -4.14 -8.39 -30.14
N LEU A 107 -3.36 -7.89 -29.17
CA LEU A 107 -2.36 -8.66 -28.43
C LEU A 107 -2.99 -9.79 -27.59
N HIS A 108 -4.21 -9.59 -27.11
CA HIS A 108 -5.00 -10.63 -26.43
C HIS A 108 -5.81 -11.52 -27.38
N HIS A 109 -5.61 -11.37 -28.70
CA HIS A 109 -6.27 -12.16 -29.75
C HIS A 109 -7.80 -12.06 -29.73
N LEU A 110 -8.36 -10.94 -29.26
CA LEU A 110 -9.80 -10.70 -29.31
C LEU A 110 -10.24 -10.46 -30.76
N SER A 111 -11.46 -10.87 -31.10
CA SER A 111 -12.05 -10.50 -32.39
C SER A 111 -12.22 -8.98 -32.48
N ARG A 112 -12.22 -8.42 -33.71
CA ARG A 112 -12.39 -6.96 -33.90
C ARG A 112 -13.68 -6.41 -33.25
N SER A 113 -14.77 -7.17 -33.26
CA SER A 113 -16.03 -6.76 -32.65
C SER A 113 -15.93 -6.75 -31.12
N GLU A 114 -15.33 -7.77 -30.55
CA GLU A 114 -15.14 -7.91 -29.11
C GLU A 114 -14.12 -6.90 -28.58
N GLY A 115 -12.98 -6.71 -29.26
CA GLY A 115 -11.99 -5.70 -28.94
C GLY A 115 -12.57 -4.30 -28.89
N ARG A 116 -13.41 -3.92 -29.87
CA ARG A 116 -14.10 -2.61 -29.86
C ARG A 116 -15.09 -2.48 -28.68
N ARG A 117 -15.84 -3.55 -28.39
CA ARG A 117 -16.77 -3.55 -27.27
C ARG A 117 -16.03 -3.36 -25.94
N VAL A 118 -15.01 -4.19 -25.69
CA VAL A 118 -14.19 -4.11 -24.45
C VAL A 118 -13.48 -2.77 -24.35
N ALA A 119 -12.92 -2.25 -25.44
CA ALA A 119 -12.27 -0.94 -25.45
C ALA A 119 -13.26 0.18 -25.06
N ALA A 120 -14.46 0.18 -25.66
CA ALA A 120 -15.48 1.19 -25.34
C ALA A 120 -15.94 1.10 -23.88
N GLU A 121 -16.23 -0.09 -23.37
CA GLU A 121 -16.64 -0.32 -21.97
C GLU A 121 -15.57 0.14 -20.98
N LEU A 122 -14.30 -0.19 -21.24
CA LEU A 122 -13.20 0.22 -20.38
C LEU A 122 -12.92 1.73 -20.45
N LEU A 123 -12.96 2.34 -21.65
CA LEU A 123 -12.81 3.79 -21.78
C LEU A 123 -13.92 4.55 -21.05
N GLU A 124 -15.16 4.06 -21.08
CA GLU A 124 -16.28 4.60 -20.31
C GLU A 124 -16.05 4.44 -18.81
N ARG A 125 -15.73 3.23 -18.35
CA ARG A 125 -15.48 2.92 -16.94
C ARG A 125 -14.38 3.80 -16.33
N PHE A 126 -13.35 4.14 -17.14
CA PHE A 126 -12.21 4.95 -16.69
C PHE A 126 -12.38 6.45 -16.98
N ASP A 127 -13.57 6.91 -17.38
CA ASP A 127 -13.86 8.32 -17.69
C ASP A 127 -12.88 8.89 -18.73
N LEU A 128 -12.69 8.15 -19.83
CA LEU A 128 -11.79 8.51 -20.92
C LEU A 128 -12.53 8.63 -22.29
N THR A 129 -13.85 8.48 -22.32
CA THR A 129 -14.68 8.47 -23.55
C THR A 129 -14.49 9.73 -24.38
N GLU A 130 -14.51 10.91 -23.75
CA GLU A 130 -14.37 12.22 -24.46
C GLU A 130 -12.94 12.42 -25.03
N ALA A 131 -11.96 11.75 -24.43
CA ALA A 131 -10.57 11.83 -24.86
C ALA A 131 -10.17 10.66 -25.78
N ALA A 132 -10.99 9.61 -25.92
CA ALA A 132 -10.67 8.36 -26.58
C ALA A 132 -10.05 8.53 -27.97
N ARG A 133 -10.49 9.52 -28.73
CA ARG A 133 -10.02 9.82 -30.11
C ARG A 133 -8.91 10.86 -30.17
N LYS A 134 -8.40 11.34 -29.04
CA LYS A 134 -7.27 12.28 -29.00
C LYS A 134 -5.98 11.50 -28.81
N PRO A 135 -4.84 11.96 -29.39
CA PRO A 135 -3.54 11.34 -29.15
C PRO A 135 -3.23 11.29 -27.64
N ALA A 136 -2.74 10.15 -27.16
CA ALA A 136 -2.47 9.97 -25.72
C ALA A 136 -1.33 10.87 -25.21
N SER A 137 -0.50 11.46 -26.10
CA SER A 137 0.46 12.52 -25.75
C SER A 137 -0.23 13.72 -25.11
N THR A 138 -1.49 14.02 -25.48
CA THR A 138 -2.26 15.17 -24.96
C THR A 138 -2.94 14.91 -23.61
N TYR A 139 -2.88 13.69 -23.09
CA TYR A 139 -3.50 13.31 -21.84
C TYR A 139 -2.72 13.87 -20.64
N SER A 140 -3.43 14.24 -19.58
CA SER A 140 -2.82 14.52 -18.29
C SER A 140 -2.15 13.26 -17.71
N GLY A 141 -1.28 13.41 -16.71
CA GLY A 141 -0.67 12.28 -16.02
C GLY A 141 -1.70 11.29 -15.47
N GLY A 142 -2.75 11.81 -14.83
CA GLY A 142 -3.85 10.98 -14.32
C GLY A 142 -4.64 10.27 -15.42
N MET A 143 -4.89 10.91 -16.56
CA MET A 143 -5.54 10.27 -17.70
C MET A 143 -4.67 9.16 -18.31
N LYS A 144 -3.34 9.40 -18.46
CA LYS A 144 -2.41 8.37 -18.92
C LYS A 144 -2.39 7.17 -17.98
N ARG A 145 -2.38 7.40 -16.68
CA ARG A 145 -2.39 6.31 -15.68
C ARG A 145 -3.70 5.53 -15.71
N ARG A 146 -4.85 6.20 -15.86
CA ARG A 146 -6.15 5.54 -16.03
C ARG A 146 -6.18 4.70 -17.32
N LEU A 147 -5.67 5.22 -18.43
CA LEU A 147 -5.58 4.48 -19.68
C LEU A 147 -4.67 3.25 -19.54
N ASP A 148 -3.52 3.38 -18.89
CA ASP A 148 -2.57 2.29 -18.64
C ASP A 148 -3.20 1.12 -17.88
N ILE A 149 -3.97 1.43 -16.81
CA ILE A 149 -4.73 0.41 -16.08
C ILE A 149 -5.87 -0.17 -16.93
N ALA A 150 -6.59 0.65 -17.69
CA ALA A 150 -7.63 0.18 -18.59
C ALA A 150 -7.08 -0.80 -19.63
N MET A 151 -5.92 -0.51 -20.21
CA MET A 151 -5.19 -1.40 -21.12
C MET A 151 -4.88 -2.75 -20.47
N THR A 152 -4.48 -2.74 -19.22
CA THR A 152 -4.16 -3.95 -18.45
C THR A 152 -5.39 -4.85 -18.24
N LEU A 153 -6.59 -4.28 -18.23
CA LEU A 153 -7.86 -5.00 -18.03
C LEU A 153 -8.43 -5.66 -19.27
N VAL A 154 -7.91 -5.35 -20.45
CA VAL A 154 -8.44 -5.86 -21.75
C VAL A 154 -8.49 -7.39 -21.79
N GLY A 155 -7.50 -8.06 -21.19
CA GLY A 155 -7.44 -9.51 -21.11
C GLY A 155 -8.34 -10.16 -20.05
N GLY A 156 -9.08 -9.38 -19.26
CA GLY A 156 -9.92 -9.87 -18.18
C GLY A 156 -9.13 -10.54 -17.04
N PRO A 157 -8.05 -9.95 -16.52
CA PRO A 157 -7.23 -10.58 -15.49
C PRO A 157 -7.99 -10.73 -14.18
N ARG A 158 -7.68 -11.79 -13.43
CA ARG A 158 -8.20 -11.99 -12.06
C ARG A 158 -7.34 -11.32 -11.00
N ILE A 159 -6.08 -11.05 -11.32
CA ILE A 159 -5.11 -10.42 -10.42
C ILE A 159 -4.43 -9.28 -11.18
N ILE A 160 -4.28 -8.12 -10.55
CA ILE A 160 -3.57 -6.98 -11.11
C ILE A 160 -2.42 -6.59 -10.19
N PHE A 161 -1.25 -6.43 -10.78
CA PHE A 161 -0.09 -5.84 -10.13
C PHE A 161 0.01 -4.36 -10.52
N LEU A 162 0.02 -3.47 -9.53
CA LEU A 162 0.20 -2.04 -9.70
C LEU A 162 1.51 -1.61 -9.03
N ASP A 163 2.53 -1.32 -9.83
CA ASP A 163 3.81 -0.87 -9.28
C ASP A 163 3.82 0.66 -9.15
N GLU A 164 3.72 1.14 -7.91
CA GLU A 164 3.67 2.56 -7.52
C GLU A 164 2.62 3.37 -8.33
N PRO A 165 1.32 3.01 -8.28
CA PRO A 165 0.32 3.52 -9.21
C PRO A 165 0.07 5.02 -9.13
N THR A 166 0.39 5.67 -8.02
CA THR A 166 0.09 7.10 -7.78
C THR A 166 1.33 8.00 -7.77
N THR A 167 2.50 7.44 -8.01
CA THR A 167 3.74 8.22 -8.05
C THR A 167 3.68 9.29 -9.15
N GLY A 168 3.99 10.54 -8.77
CA GLY A 168 3.97 11.68 -9.68
C GLY A 168 2.57 12.25 -10.00
N LEU A 169 1.52 11.73 -9.40
CA LEU A 169 0.17 12.29 -9.52
C LEU A 169 -0.08 13.39 -8.49
N ASP A 170 -0.86 14.39 -8.88
CA ASP A 170 -1.41 15.38 -7.97
C ASP A 170 -2.43 14.74 -7.00
N PRO A 171 -2.76 15.38 -5.85
CA PRO A 171 -3.64 14.79 -4.84
C PRO A 171 -5.03 14.39 -5.40
N ARG A 172 -5.60 15.20 -6.29
CA ARG A 172 -6.91 14.89 -6.90
C ARG A 172 -6.83 13.65 -7.78
N SER A 173 -5.81 13.56 -8.63
CA SER A 173 -5.56 12.40 -9.49
C SER A 173 -5.28 11.14 -8.68
N ARG A 174 -4.58 11.26 -7.53
CA ARG A 174 -4.34 10.16 -6.60
C ARG A 174 -5.64 9.62 -6.02
N HIS A 175 -6.52 10.46 -5.50
CA HIS A 175 -7.83 10.04 -4.98
C HIS A 175 -8.70 9.38 -6.06
N ALA A 176 -8.69 9.92 -7.30
CA ALA A 176 -9.40 9.30 -8.42
C ALA A 176 -8.84 7.89 -8.72
N MET A 177 -7.51 7.70 -8.63
CA MET A 177 -6.87 6.40 -8.80
C MET A 177 -7.28 5.41 -7.71
N TRP A 178 -7.37 5.86 -6.45
CA TRP A 178 -7.85 5.02 -5.34
C TRP A 178 -9.29 4.53 -5.57
N GLN A 179 -10.16 5.37 -6.13
CA GLN A 179 -11.51 4.95 -6.50
C GLN A 179 -11.49 3.84 -7.56
N VAL A 180 -10.65 3.99 -8.60
CA VAL A 180 -10.46 2.96 -9.61
C VAL A 180 -10.05 1.62 -8.98
N VAL A 181 -9.08 1.63 -8.05
CA VAL A 181 -8.64 0.40 -7.37
C VAL A 181 -9.78 -0.24 -6.57
N ARG A 182 -10.56 0.56 -5.83
CA ARG A 182 -11.72 0.05 -5.08
C ARG A 182 -12.78 -0.57 -5.99
N GLU A 183 -13.06 0.05 -7.14
CA GLU A 183 -14.02 -0.49 -8.12
C GLU A 183 -13.53 -1.78 -8.76
N LEU A 184 -12.23 -1.94 -8.98
CA LEU A 184 -11.66 -3.20 -9.48
C LEU A 184 -11.88 -4.34 -8.49
N VAL A 185 -11.62 -4.10 -7.21
CA VAL A 185 -11.81 -5.10 -6.15
C VAL A 185 -13.28 -5.38 -5.90
N ALA A 186 -14.16 -4.37 -5.93
CA ALA A 186 -15.61 -4.56 -5.87
C ALA A 186 -16.14 -5.42 -7.04
N GLY A 187 -15.45 -5.40 -8.19
CA GLY A 187 -15.68 -6.26 -9.35
C GLY A 187 -15.07 -7.67 -9.23
N GLY A 188 -14.45 -8.02 -8.08
CA GLY A 188 -13.88 -9.34 -7.82
C GLY A 188 -12.42 -9.52 -8.26
N VAL A 189 -11.77 -8.46 -8.74
CA VAL A 189 -10.34 -8.50 -9.10
C VAL A 189 -9.49 -8.39 -7.84
N THR A 190 -8.43 -9.20 -7.74
CA THR A 190 -7.43 -9.05 -6.67
C THR A 190 -6.38 -8.04 -7.10
N VAL A 191 -6.01 -7.12 -6.22
CA VAL A 191 -5.00 -6.10 -6.50
C VAL A 191 -3.82 -6.27 -5.54
N LEU A 192 -2.62 -6.47 -6.09
CA LEU A 192 -1.37 -6.29 -5.35
C LEU A 192 -0.74 -4.98 -5.82
N LEU A 193 -0.67 -4.01 -4.93
CA LEU A 193 -0.01 -2.73 -5.22
C LEU A 193 1.29 -2.60 -4.42
N THR A 194 2.29 -1.97 -5.02
CA THR A 194 3.46 -1.51 -4.29
C THR A 194 3.36 -0.03 -4.05
N THR A 195 3.82 0.43 -2.91
CA THR A 195 3.86 1.87 -2.60
C THR A 195 4.96 2.20 -1.60
N GLN A 196 5.38 3.45 -1.59
CA GLN A 196 6.17 4.06 -0.52
C GLN A 196 5.33 5.08 0.29
N TYR A 197 4.09 5.32 -0.14
CA TYR A 197 3.17 6.26 0.51
C TYR A 197 2.32 5.53 1.54
N LEU A 198 2.53 5.86 2.81
CA LEU A 198 1.82 5.28 3.95
C LEU A 198 0.32 5.58 3.89
N GLU A 199 -0.05 6.80 3.47
CA GLU A 199 -1.45 7.20 3.25
C GLU A 199 -2.16 6.28 2.23
N GLU A 200 -1.49 5.92 1.12
CA GLU A 200 -2.07 5.04 0.11
C GLU A 200 -2.34 3.64 0.67
N ALA A 201 -1.37 3.09 1.42
CA ALA A 201 -1.55 1.81 2.09
C ALA A 201 -2.69 1.84 3.12
N ASP A 202 -2.76 2.89 3.95
CA ASP A 202 -3.80 3.07 4.98
C ASP A 202 -5.21 3.21 4.38
N GLN A 203 -5.33 3.91 3.25
CA GLN A 203 -6.62 4.20 2.63
C GLN A 203 -7.16 3.09 1.73
N LEU A 204 -6.29 2.27 1.16
CA LEU A 204 -6.68 1.29 0.14
C LEU A 204 -6.59 -0.15 0.61
N ALA A 205 -5.58 -0.50 1.41
CA ALA A 205 -5.23 -1.88 1.60
C ALA A 205 -6.11 -2.58 2.64
N ASP A 206 -6.62 -3.75 2.28
CA ASP A 206 -7.20 -4.69 3.25
C ASP A 206 -6.11 -5.35 4.10
N ARG A 207 -4.93 -5.60 3.50
CA ARG A 207 -3.73 -6.07 4.19
C ARG A 207 -2.48 -5.39 3.64
N ILE A 208 -1.54 -5.13 4.54
CA ILE A 208 -0.28 -4.47 4.27
C ILE A 208 0.86 -5.40 4.69
N ALA A 209 1.86 -5.56 3.84
CA ALA A 209 3.15 -6.13 4.19
C ALA A 209 4.22 -5.04 4.09
N VAL A 210 4.95 -4.81 5.17
CA VAL A 210 6.06 -3.84 5.22
C VAL A 210 7.34 -4.56 4.81
N LEU A 211 7.86 -4.22 3.63
CA LEU A 211 9.11 -4.76 3.09
C LEU A 211 10.26 -3.82 3.44
N HIS A 212 11.24 -4.31 4.20
CA HIS A 212 12.45 -3.58 4.57
C HIS A 212 13.65 -4.50 4.47
N ASP A 213 14.74 -4.01 3.87
CA ASP A 213 15.99 -4.77 3.69
C ASP A 213 15.79 -6.20 3.14
N GLY A 214 14.86 -6.33 2.18
CA GLY A 214 14.60 -7.60 1.50
C GLY A 214 13.80 -8.63 2.28
N VAL A 215 13.26 -8.28 3.45
CA VAL A 215 12.42 -9.15 4.29
C VAL A 215 11.09 -8.47 4.65
N ILE A 216 10.06 -9.26 4.96
CA ILE A 216 8.82 -8.72 5.52
C ILE A 216 9.06 -8.44 7.01
N ALA A 217 9.12 -7.16 7.37
CA ALA A 217 9.30 -6.71 8.75
C ALA A 217 8.01 -6.89 9.58
N ALA A 218 6.85 -6.62 8.98
CA ALA A 218 5.54 -6.83 9.59
C ALA A 218 4.46 -7.01 8.51
N GLN A 219 3.37 -7.70 8.85
CA GLN A 219 2.23 -7.88 7.97
C GLN A 219 0.93 -7.91 8.79
N GLY A 220 -0.13 -7.25 8.28
CA GLY A 220 -1.44 -7.22 8.92
C GLY A 220 -2.39 -6.25 8.24
N THR A 221 -3.55 -6.00 8.84
CA THR A 221 -4.40 -4.84 8.52
C THR A 221 -3.71 -3.57 9.01
N ALA A 222 -4.12 -2.40 8.50
CA ALA A 222 -3.59 -1.13 9.00
C ALA A 222 -3.76 -0.99 10.52
N GLU A 223 -4.91 -1.41 11.07
CA GLU A 223 -5.16 -1.38 12.51
C GLU A 223 -4.27 -2.35 13.30
N GLU A 224 -4.04 -3.57 12.78
CA GLU A 224 -3.15 -4.54 13.40
C GLU A 224 -1.72 -4.01 13.48
N LEU A 225 -1.24 -3.39 12.39
CA LEU A 225 0.09 -2.79 12.32
C LEU A 225 0.22 -1.61 13.29
N LYS A 226 -0.76 -0.70 13.33
CA LYS A 226 -0.78 0.44 14.27
C LYS A 226 -0.72 0.00 15.74
N ARG A 227 -1.25 -1.19 16.08
CA ARG A 227 -1.16 -1.75 17.45
C ARG A 227 0.21 -2.30 17.81
N LEU A 228 1.09 -2.53 16.83
CA LEU A 228 2.46 -3.00 17.12
C LEU A 228 3.32 -1.92 17.78
N VAL A 229 2.96 -0.65 17.60
CA VAL A 229 3.72 0.48 18.12
C VAL A 229 2.99 1.04 19.35
N PRO A 230 3.57 0.95 20.56
CA PRO A 230 3.08 1.69 21.71
C PRO A 230 3.37 3.17 21.48
N GLY A 231 2.39 4.04 21.52
CA GLY A 231 2.71 5.45 21.32
C GLY A 231 1.52 6.39 21.18
N GLY A 232 0.30 5.91 21.35
CA GLY A 232 -0.85 6.80 21.51
C GLY A 232 -0.60 7.74 22.69
N HIS A 233 -0.77 9.04 22.50
CA HIS A 233 -0.61 10.01 23.55
C HIS A 233 -1.55 11.20 23.37
N VAL A 234 -1.89 11.83 24.47
CA VAL A 234 -2.53 13.13 24.47
C VAL A 234 -1.42 14.18 24.61
N ARG A 235 -1.35 15.10 23.67
CA ARG A 235 -0.47 16.26 23.73
C ARG A 235 -1.25 17.45 24.26
N LEU A 236 -0.73 18.04 25.34
CA LEU A 236 -1.22 19.29 25.92
C LEU A 236 -0.17 20.36 25.67
N ARG A 237 -0.57 21.52 25.15
CA ARG A 237 0.30 22.69 24.97
C ARG A 237 -0.21 23.82 25.86
N PHE A 238 0.75 24.55 26.43
CA PHE A 238 0.50 25.67 27.33
C PHE A 238 1.26 26.92 26.84
N THR A 239 0.66 28.08 27.05
CA THR A 239 1.33 29.38 26.90
C THR A 239 1.78 29.92 28.26
N ASP A 240 1.11 29.50 29.35
CA ASP A 240 1.47 29.88 30.71
C ASP A 240 2.41 28.83 31.36
N PRO A 241 3.66 29.19 31.70
CA PRO A 241 4.59 28.29 32.35
C PRO A 241 4.10 27.85 33.78
N ALA A 242 3.20 28.59 34.44
CA ALA A 242 2.68 28.20 35.74
C ALA A 242 1.65 27.06 35.58
N ALA A 243 0.74 27.16 34.61
CA ALA A 243 -0.21 26.11 34.29
C ALA A 243 0.52 24.83 33.80
N TYR A 244 1.56 24.96 32.95
CA TYR A 244 2.40 23.85 32.54
C TYR A 244 3.01 23.08 33.71
N ARG A 245 3.67 23.79 34.67
CA ARG A 245 4.31 23.17 35.84
C ARG A 245 3.29 22.53 36.77
N ALA A 246 2.12 23.16 36.97
CA ALA A 246 1.03 22.60 37.79
C ALA A 246 0.51 21.30 37.16
N THR A 247 0.34 21.26 35.83
CA THR A 247 -0.08 20.04 35.11
C THR A 247 0.99 18.94 35.19
N LEU A 248 2.25 19.27 35.03
CA LEU A 248 3.36 18.31 35.16
C LEU A 248 3.41 17.68 36.54
N ALA A 249 3.17 18.48 37.60
CA ALA A 249 3.09 17.97 38.98
C ALA A 249 1.87 17.07 39.23
N ALA A 250 0.75 17.33 38.56
CA ALA A 250 -0.49 16.55 38.68
C ALA A 250 -0.47 15.24 37.86
N LEU A 251 0.38 15.17 36.83
CA LEU A 251 0.48 14.07 35.88
C LEU A 251 1.92 13.55 35.79
N PRO A 252 2.42 12.80 36.77
CA PRO A 252 3.83 12.40 36.83
C PRO A 252 4.27 11.41 35.72
N GLU A 253 3.33 10.71 35.06
CA GLU A 253 3.59 9.79 33.94
C GLU A 253 3.79 10.51 32.59
N THR A 254 3.97 11.82 32.61
CA THR A 254 4.02 12.66 31.41
C THR A 254 5.46 12.87 30.94
N THR A 255 5.67 12.81 29.61
CA THR A 255 6.91 13.30 28.99
C THR A 255 6.77 14.80 28.75
N ALA A 256 7.73 15.56 29.29
CA ALA A 256 7.72 17.02 29.27
C ALA A 256 8.71 17.57 28.21
N ASP A 257 8.31 18.61 27.51
CA ASP A 257 9.15 19.44 26.66
C ASP A 257 9.06 20.88 27.15
N ASP A 258 10.09 21.30 27.87
CA ASP A 258 10.14 22.61 28.55
C ASP A 258 10.33 23.76 27.55
N GLU A 259 10.92 23.53 26.37
CA GLU A 259 11.13 24.57 25.36
C GLU A 259 9.83 25.00 24.70
N THR A 260 8.95 24.03 24.42
CA THR A 260 7.65 24.28 23.76
C THR A 260 6.49 24.34 24.73
N LEU A 261 6.72 24.18 26.03
CA LEU A 261 5.70 24.03 27.09
C LEU A 261 4.65 22.98 26.73
N THR A 262 5.12 21.82 26.28
CA THR A 262 4.25 20.72 25.80
C THR A 262 4.40 19.50 26.70
N LEU A 263 3.28 18.89 27.03
CA LEU A 263 3.21 17.63 27.76
C LEU A 263 2.64 16.52 26.88
N ARG A 264 3.26 15.34 26.90
CA ARG A 264 2.76 14.13 26.23
C ARG A 264 2.39 13.09 27.29
N ILE A 265 1.13 12.72 27.32
CA ILE A 265 0.57 11.77 28.29
C ILE A 265 0.24 10.49 27.54
N PRO A 266 0.84 9.33 27.88
CA PRO A 266 0.50 8.06 27.26
C PRO A 266 -1.00 7.79 27.34
N SER A 267 -1.64 7.49 26.22
CA SER A 267 -3.07 7.23 26.13
C SER A 267 -3.41 6.46 24.85
N GLY A 268 -4.25 5.43 24.95
CA GLY A 268 -4.82 4.75 23.80
C GLY A 268 -5.88 5.56 23.05
N GLY A 269 -6.18 6.81 23.48
CA GLY A 269 -7.15 7.68 22.83
C GLY A 269 -8.61 7.29 23.06
N SER A 270 -8.90 6.33 23.95
CA SER A 270 -10.27 5.93 24.24
C SER A 270 -11.04 7.05 24.95
N GLN A 271 -12.36 7.13 24.69
CA GLN A 271 -13.23 8.12 25.35
C GLN A 271 -13.13 8.05 26.90
N ARG A 272 -12.92 6.86 27.47
CA ARG A 272 -12.77 6.65 28.90
C ARG A 272 -11.49 7.30 29.44
N GLU A 273 -10.37 7.08 28.76
CA GLU A 273 -9.07 7.64 29.12
C GLU A 273 -9.07 9.16 29.01
N LEU A 274 -9.61 9.69 27.88
CA LEU A 274 -9.73 11.14 27.69
C LEU A 274 -10.58 11.79 28.79
N ARG A 275 -11.71 11.18 29.17
CA ARG A 275 -12.56 11.68 30.25
C ARG A 275 -11.81 11.65 31.60
N SER A 276 -11.04 10.59 31.84
CA SER A 276 -10.24 10.49 33.08
C SER A 276 -9.16 11.57 33.13
N LEU A 277 -8.47 11.81 31.99
CA LEU A 277 -7.47 12.86 31.89
C LEU A 277 -8.07 14.26 32.12
N LEU A 278 -9.17 14.57 31.43
CA LEU A 278 -9.86 15.85 31.60
C LEU A 278 -10.30 16.06 33.06
N GLY A 279 -10.85 15.02 33.72
CA GLY A 279 -11.22 15.11 35.14
C GLY A 279 -10.03 15.35 36.07
N ARG A 280 -8.84 14.85 35.75
CA ARG A 280 -7.60 15.14 36.52
C ARG A 280 -7.15 16.58 36.30
N LEU A 281 -7.26 17.12 35.09
CA LEU A 281 -6.98 18.53 34.78
C LEU A 281 -7.95 19.46 35.53
N ASP A 282 -9.24 19.15 35.50
CA ASP A 282 -10.27 19.89 36.21
C ASP A 282 -9.98 19.91 37.74
N THR A 283 -9.61 18.75 38.31
CA THR A 283 -9.26 18.62 39.73
C THR A 283 -8.03 19.44 40.11
N ALA A 284 -7.06 19.53 39.20
CA ALA A 284 -5.86 20.33 39.37
C ALA A 284 -6.10 21.83 39.11
N GLY A 285 -7.28 22.21 38.62
CA GLY A 285 -7.63 23.60 38.29
C GLY A 285 -6.80 24.18 37.17
N VAL A 286 -6.36 23.35 36.21
CA VAL A 286 -5.52 23.75 35.09
C VAL A 286 -6.21 23.50 33.77
N GLU A 287 -6.03 24.41 32.84
CA GLU A 287 -6.53 24.35 31.46
C GLU A 287 -5.36 24.43 30.49
N ALA A 288 -5.35 23.56 29.49
CA ALA A 288 -4.38 23.60 28.39
C ALA A 288 -4.92 24.44 27.23
N ASP A 289 -4.07 25.22 26.61
CA ASP A 289 -4.47 26.04 25.43
C ASP A 289 -4.79 25.18 24.23
N GLU A 290 -4.14 24.03 24.11
CA GLU A 290 -4.39 23.08 23.04
C GLU A 290 -4.30 21.64 23.56
N LEU A 291 -5.30 20.82 23.19
CA LEU A 291 -5.31 19.39 23.44
C LEU A 291 -5.42 18.65 22.11
N THR A 292 -4.43 17.81 21.82
CA THR A 292 -4.44 16.96 20.61
C THR A 292 -4.31 15.50 21.02
N VAL A 293 -5.15 14.64 20.48
CA VAL A 293 -5.04 13.19 20.67
C VAL A 293 -4.26 12.63 19.49
N HIS A 294 -3.10 12.07 19.78
CA HIS A 294 -2.31 11.33 18.79
C HIS A 294 -2.59 9.84 18.97
N THR A 295 -3.12 9.22 17.93
CA THR A 295 -3.22 7.76 17.81
C THR A 295 -2.14 7.31 16.87
N PRO A 296 -1.45 6.17 17.16
CA PRO A 296 -0.41 5.66 16.26
C PRO A 296 -0.92 5.56 14.82
N ASP A 297 -0.12 6.03 13.90
CA ASP A 297 -0.36 5.91 12.46
C ASP A 297 0.64 4.95 11.80
N LEU A 298 0.54 4.78 10.48
CA LEU A 298 1.49 3.92 9.76
C LEU A 298 2.89 4.54 9.67
N ASP A 299 3.03 5.87 9.81
CA ASP A 299 4.33 6.53 9.88
C ASP A 299 5.08 6.08 11.13
N ASP A 300 4.41 6.05 12.29
CA ASP A 300 4.99 5.56 13.55
C ASP A 300 5.42 4.08 13.42
N VAL A 301 4.58 3.25 12.80
CA VAL A 301 4.89 1.83 12.54
C VAL A 301 6.12 1.71 11.65
N PHE A 302 6.15 2.48 10.57
CA PHE A 302 7.24 2.45 9.62
C PHE A 302 8.57 2.86 10.28
N PHE A 303 8.58 3.95 11.03
CA PHE A 303 9.76 4.40 11.76
C PHE A 303 10.23 3.39 12.81
N ALA A 304 9.30 2.77 13.54
CA ALA A 304 9.64 1.74 14.54
C ALA A 304 10.23 0.47 13.91
N LEU A 305 9.80 0.12 12.68
CA LEU A 305 10.29 -1.07 11.97
C LEU A 305 11.58 -0.83 11.17
N THR A 306 11.84 0.43 10.76
CA THR A 306 12.94 0.80 9.86
C THR A 306 13.98 1.72 10.51
N GLY A 307 13.65 2.34 11.64
CA GLY A 307 14.54 3.21 12.41
C GLY A 307 15.64 2.40 13.10
N GLY A 308 16.91 2.81 12.90
CA GLY A 308 18.07 2.12 13.43
C GLY A 308 18.18 2.16 14.96
N ASP A 309 18.96 1.27 15.45
CA ASP A 309 19.57 0.87 16.74
C ASP A 309 19.19 1.54 18.09
N ASP A 310 18.36 2.60 18.14
CA ASP A 310 18.05 3.32 19.39
C ASP A 310 16.61 3.14 19.92
N GLN A 311 15.81 2.22 19.32
CA GLN A 311 14.45 1.94 19.83
C GLN A 311 14.26 0.44 20.15
N PRO A 312 13.36 0.09 21.11
CA PRO A 312 13.17 -1.29 21.52
C PRO A 312 12.76 -2.17 20.33
N HIS A 313 13.55 -3.20 20.06
CA HIS A 313 13.25 -4.21 19.03
C HIS A 313 11.83 -4.76 19.22
N LEU A 314 10.94 -4.47 18.28
CA LEU A 314 9.67 -5.14 18.21
C LEU A 314 9.89 -6.64 17.94
N PRO A 315 9.20 -7.55 18.64
CA PRO A 315 9.36 -8.98 18.42
C PRO A 315 8.97 -9.32 16.98
N ARG A 316 9.87 -9.98 16.24
CA ARG A 316 9.55 -10.52 14.91
C ARG A 316 8.32 -11.41 15.04
N GLN A 317 7.30 -11.16 14.24
CA GLN A 317 6.11 -11.99 14.21
C GLN A 317 6.51 -13.44 13.84
N PRO A 318 5.92 -14.47 14.50
CA PRO A 318 6.17 -15.85 14.14
C PRO A 318 5.74 -16.08 12.69
N LYS A 319 6.57 -16.78 11.91
CA LYS A 319 6.28 -17.16 10.53
C LYS A 319 4.96 -17.92 10.50
N GLU A 320 3.91 -17.34 9.96
CA GLU A 320 2.70 -18.09 9.62
C GLU A 320 3.05 -19.04 8.49
N THR A 321 3.15 -20.33 8.82
CA THR A 321 3.36 -21.39 7.83
C THR A 321 2.07 -21.52 7.03
N VAL A 322 2.07 -20.98 5.83
CA VAL A 322 0.98 -21.14 4.86
C VAL A 322 0.93 -22.61 4.47
N ARG A 323 -0.08 -23.33 4.95
CA ARG A 323 -0.42 -24.72 4.55
C ARG A 323 -1.46 -24.72 3.45
#